data_a803c61b7c363282cbfab930c1e2282b
#
_entry.id   a803c61b7c363282cbfab930c1e2282b
#
_cell.length_a   1.000
_cell.length_b   1.000
_cell.length_c   1.000
_cell.angle_alpha   90.00
_cell.angle_beta   90.00
_cell.angle_gamma   90.00
#
_symmetry.space_group_name_H-M   'P 1'
#
loop_
_entity.id
_entity.type
_entity.pdbx_description
1 polymer ?
#
loop_
_entity_poly.entity_id
_entity_poly.type
_entity_poly.pdbx_seq_one_letter_code
_entity_poly.pdbx_strand_id
1 'polypeptide(L)'
;AKKSVLKAVSLAVDTCSGTSGGTTVNLAKDVPNLHAHGYTNYITTVYYLYKIAYLQKKNPSKSITEIMNSDSAKGAVIDLANLSYINKAINIICTKELKKGGKAYNIPNAYTGTNAAANNRALRVLGMALHVAGDAFSHKSIVPNNDDMKSKLKANMIGEGGEDIFTKEEYKKIIDKLDAYTSTTGM
;
A
#
# COMPACT_ATOMS: atom_id res chain seq x y z
N ALA A 1 18.73 -1.96 3.88
CA ALA A 1 18.13 -1.07 2.87
C ALA A 1 16.61 -1.15 2.83
N LYS A 2 15.98 -2.33 2.60
CA LYS A 2 14.50 -2.46 2.51
C LYS A 2 13.78 -1.98 3.77
N LYS A 3 14.24 -2.38 4.96
CA LYS A 3 13.64 -1.96 6.24
C LYS A 3 13.60 -0.44 6.38
N SER A 4 14.65 0.27 5.94
CA SER A 4 14.69 1.73 5.96
C SER A 4 13.65 2.35 5.05
N VAL A 5 13.43 1.78 3.85
CA VAL A 5 12.38 2.22 2.92
C VAL A 5 11.00 2.04 3.54
N LEU A 6 10.70 0.86 4.08
CA LEU A 6 9.40 0.56 4.69
C LEU A 6 9.10 1.51 5.85
N LYS A 7 10.10 1.77 6.71
CA LYS A 7 9.96 2.73 7.82
C LYS A 7 9.74 4.16 7.32
N ALA A 8 10.46 4.58 6.29
CA ALA A 8 10.32 5.92 5.71
C ALA A 8 8.96 6.10 5.03
N VAL A 9 8.43 5.08 4.36
CA VAL A 9 7.08 5.09 3.77
C VAL A 9 6.02 5.20 4.86
N SER A 10 6.10 4.39 5.91
CA SER A 10 5.17 4.46 7.04
C SER A 10 5.10 5.88 7.61
N LEU A 11 6.26 6.48 7.89
CA LEU A 11 6.31 7.85 8.41
C LEU A 11 5.78 8.88 7.39
N ALA A 12 6.00 8.67 6.09
CA ALA A 12 5.50 9.57 5.06
C ALA A 12 3.96 9.54 4.99
N VAL A 13 3.34 8.36 5.08
CA VAL A 13 1.89 8.21 5.10
C VAL A 13 1.27 8.98 6.26
N ASP A 14 1.89 8.96 7.44
CA ASP A 14 1.38 9.65 8.64
C ASP A 14 1.61 11.16 8.65
N THR A 15 2.63 11.66 7.94
CA THR A 15 3.12 13.03 8.24
C THR A 15 3.37 13.89 7.01
N CYS A 16 3.32 13.33 5.82
CA CYS A 16 3.69 14.05 4.61
C CYS A 16 2.50 14.48 3.76
N SER A 17 2.78 15.44 2.90
CA SER A 17 1.92 15.86 1.80
C SER A 17 2.72 15.84 0.49
N GLY A 18 2.01 15.89 -0.63
CA GLY A 18 2.61 16.00 -1.96
C GLY A 18 1.56 16.46 -2.96
N THR A 19 1.98 16.69 -4.21
CA THR A 19 1.08 17.15 -5.28
C THR A 19 0.99 16.10 -6.38
N SER A 20 -0.22 15.76 -6.78
CA SER A 20 -0.50 14.86 -7.90
C SER A 20 -1.68 15.39 -8.71
N GLY A 21 -1.51 15.49 -10.04
CA GLY A 21 -2.54 16.01 -10.94
C GLY A 21 -3.02 17.42 -10.57
N GLY A 22 -2.12 18.31 -10.15
CA GLY A 22 -2.45 19.67 -9.73
C GLY A 22 -3.10 19.78 -8.34
N THR A 23 -3.34 18.65 -7.66
CA THR A 23 -3.97 18.63 -6.32
C THR A 23 -2.90 18.36 -5.27
N THR A 24 -2.82 19.21 -4.25
CA THR A 24 -2.03 18.92 -3.04
C THR A 24 -2.85 18.01 -2.13
N VAL A 25 -2.25 16.90 -1.74
CA VAL A 25 -2.85 15.86 -0.90
C VAL A 25 -2.04 15.73 0.38
N ASN A 26 -2.68 15.87 1.51
CA ASN A 26 -2.13 15.50 2.81
C ASN A 26 -2.46 14.02 3.05
N LEU A 27 -1.42 13.17 3.11
CA LEU A 27 -1.61 11.71 3.15
C LEU A 27 -2.37 11.26 4.39
N ALA A 28 -2.15 11.91 5.52
CA ALA A 28 -2.84 11.58 6.77
C ALA A 28 -4.31 12.02 6.81
N LYS A 29 -4.62 13.17 6.22
CA LYS A 29 -5.95 13.78 6.33
C LYS A 29 -6.88 13.44 5.17
N ASP A 30 -6.32 13.43 3.95
CA ASP A 30 -7.13 13.36 2.73
C ASP A 30 -7.28 11.92 2.21
N VAL A 31 -6.53 10.95 2.78
CA VAL A 31 -6.55 9.54 2.34
C VAL A 31 -6.83 8.62 3.53
N PRO A 32 -8.04 8.66 4.10
CA PRO A 32 -8.39 7.88 5.29
C PRO A 32 -8.21 6.37 5.11
N ASN A 33 -8.31 5.86 3.87
CA ASN A 33 -8.07 4.46 3.54
C ASN A 33 -6.66 3.97 3.94
N LEU A 34 -5.68 4.85 4.03
CA LEU A 34 -4.31 4.49 4.42
C LEU A 34 -4.13 4.31 5.92
N HIS A 35 -5.12 4.66 6.73
CA HIS A 35 -5.02 4.69 8.19
C HIS A 35 -5.95 3.72 8.91
N ALA A 36 -6.65 2.86 8.19
CA ALA A 36 -7.65 1.94 8.74
C ALA A 36 -8.66 2.62 9.69
N HIS A 37 -8.97 3.91 9.46
CA HIS A 37 -9.91 4.68 10.28
C HIS A 37 -11.36 4.45 9.89
N GLY A 38 -12.22 4.32 10.90
CA GLY A 38 -13.66 4.37 10.75
C GLY A 38 -14.24 3.24 9.91
N TYR A 39 -15.11 3.58 8.98
CA TYR A 39 -15.86 2.64 8.12
C TYR A 39 -15.09 2.20 6.87
N THR A 40 -13.83 2.57 6.71
CA THR A 40 -13.06 2.15 5.54
C THR A 40 -12.69 0.68 5.64
N ASN A 41 -12.97 -0.07 4.59
CA ASN A 41 -12.54 -1.46 4.50
C ASN A 41 -11.04 -1.52 4.21
N TYR A 42 -10.22 -1.61 5.28
CA TYR A 42 -8.77 -1.62 5.17
C TYR A 42 -8.25 -2.86 4.42
N ILE A 43 -8.97 -3.99 4.48
CA ILE A 43 -8.57 -5.24 3.81
C ILE A 43 -8.51 -5.05 2.31
N THR A 44 -9.54 -4.43 1.71
CA THR A 44 -9.57 -4.16 0.27
C THR A 44 -8.52 -3.13 -0.14
N THR A 45 -8.21 -2.17 0.72
CA THR A 45 -7.11 -1.23 0.50
C THR A 45 -5.76 -1.94 0.52
N VAL A 46 -5.51 -2.83 1.48
CA VAL A 46 -4.28 -3.64 1.53
C VAL A 46 -4.14 -4.49 0.27
N TYR A 47 -5.22 -5.15 -0.16
CA TYR A 47 -5.19 -5.97 -1.38
C TYR A 47 -4.86 -5.14 -2.62
N TYR A 48 -5.53 -4.01 -2.81
CA TYR A 48 -5.26 -3.12 -3.95
C TYR A 48 -3.82 -2.65 -3.98
N LEU A 49 -3.30 -2.16 -2.85
CA LEU A 49 -1.91 -1.71 -2.74
C LEU A 49 -0.92 -2.85 -3.02
N TYR A 50 -1.16 -4.04 -2.48
CA TYR A 50 -0.36 -5.22 -2.77
C TYR A 50 -0.38 -5.55 -4.27
N LYS A 51 -1.56 -5.54 -4.90
CA LYS A 51 -1.71 -5.80 -6.34
C LYS A 51 -0.92 -4.80 -7.19
N ILE A 52 -0.98 -3.51 -6.86
CA ILE A 52 -0.20 -2.48 -7.55
C ILE A 52 1.31 -2.75 -7.37
N ALA A 53 1.76 -3.06 -6.16
CA ALA A 53 3.17 -3.39 -5.91
C ALA A 53 3.63 -4.61 -6.71
N TYR A 54 2.84 -5.67 -6.74
CA TYR A 54 3.08 -6.88 -7.51
C TYR A 54 3.19 -6.57 -9.01
N LEU A 55 2.19 -5.88 -9.57
CA LEU A 55 2.15 -5.55 -11.00
C LEU A 55 3.32 -4.65 -11.41
N GLN A 56 3.72 -3.68 -10.58
CA GLN A 56 4.86 -2.82 -10.85
C GLN A 56 6.16 -3.63 -10.92
N LYS A 57 6.32 -4.61 -10.04
CA LYS A 57 7.50 -5.46 -10.03
C LYS A 57 7.53 -6.41 -11.22
N LYS A 58 6.40 -6.96 -11.62
CA LYS A 58 6.25 -7.83 -12.81
C LYS A 58 6.41 -7.08 -14.13
N ASN A 59 6.11 -5.78 -14.16
CA ASN A 59 6.17 -4.97 -15.37
C ASN A 59 7.12 -3.77 -15.17
N PRO A 60 8.43 -4.00 -15.09
CA PRO A 60 9.39 -2.96 -14.70
C PRO A 60 9.52 -1.82 -15.71
N SER A 61 9.16 -2.03 -16.96
CA SER A 61 9.17 -1.00 -18.01
C SER A 61 8.00 -0.01 -17.91
N LYS A 62 6.93 -0.38 -17.21
CA LYS A 62 5.74 0.48 -17.06
C LYS A 62 5.92 1.48 -15.92
N SER A 63 5.42 2.69 -16.14
CA SER A 63 5.27 3.68 -15.06
C SER A 63 4.23 3.23 -14.04
N ILE A 64 4.26 3.81 -12.86
CA ILE A 64 3.24 3.51 -11.82
C ILE A 64 1.84 3.93 -12.27
N THR A 65 1.72 4.98 -13.06
CA THR A 65 0.45 5.44 -13.63
C THR A 65 -0.11 4.43 -14.63
N GLU A 66 0.72 3.87 -15.51
CA GLU A 66 0.31 2.81 -16.44
C GLU A 66 -0.12 1.55 -15.69
N ILE A 67 0.58 1.20 -14.59
CA ILE A 67 0.18 0.08 -13.73
C ILE A 67 -1.20 0.31 -13.13
N MET A 68 -1.45 1.47 -12.52
CA MET A 68 -2.75 1.78 -11.90
C MET A 68 -3.91 1.81 -12.91
N ASN A 69 -3.63 2.15 -14.17
CA ASN A 69 -4.63 2.19 -15.25
C ASN A 69 -4.82 0.84 -15.96
N SER A 70 -4.05 -0.19 -15.64
CA SER A 70 -4.17 -1.52 -16.25
C SER A 70 -5.46 -2.22 -15.84
N ASP A 71 -5.97 -3.10 -16.70
CA ASP A 71 -7.18 -3.89 -16.40
C ASP A 71 -6.98 -4.80 -15.18
N SER A 72 -5.77 -5.33 -14.99
CA SER A 72 -5.41 -6.11 -13.81
C SER A 72 -5.51 -5.30 -12.51
N ALA A 73 -5.10 -4.03 -12.53
CA ALA A 73 -5.24 -3.15 -11.37
C ALA A 73 -6.70 -2.77 -11.13
N LYS A 74 -7.44 -2.45 -12.20
CA LYS A 74 -8.89 -2.17 -12.11
C LYS A 74 -9.67 -3.36 -11.57
N GLY A 75 -9.31 -4.59 -11.96
CA GLY A 75 -9.92 -5.81 -11.43
C GLY A 75 -9.64 -6.07 -9.95
N ALA A 76 -8.65 -5.40 -9.36
CA ALA A 76 -8.36 -5.47 -7.94
C ALA A 76 -9.10 -4.41 -7.10
N VAL A 77 -9.87 -3.54 -7.73
CA VAL A 77 -10.71 -2.55 -7.03
C VAL A 77 -11.97 -3.26 -6.55
N ILE A 78 -11.99 -3.58 -5.26
CA ILE A 78 -13.11 -4.24 -4.61
C ILE A 78 -13.60 -3.30 -3.51
N ASP A 79 -14.79 -2.75 -3.70
CA ASP A 79 -15.47 -1.92 -2.68
C ASP A 79 -14.57 -0.83 -2.07
N LEU A 80 -13.79 -0.16 -2.92
CA LEU A 80 -12.87 0.90 -2.53
C LEU A 80 -13.53 2.27 -2.72
N ALA A 81 -13.92 2.89 -1.62
CA ALA A 81 -14.21 4.31 -1.61
C ALA A 81 -12.92 5.12 -1.83
N ASN A 82 -13.04 6.31 -2.43
CA ASN A 82 -11.94 7.26 -2.60
C ASN A 82 -10.74 6.75 -3.42
N LEU A 83 -10.94 5.82 -4.37
CA LEU A 83 -9.88 5.28 -5.23
C LEU A 83 -9.00 6.37 -5.86
N SER A 84 -9.59 7.47 -6.28
CA SER A 84 -8.85 8.61 -6.86
C SER A 84 -7.80 9.16 -5.91
N TYR A 85 -8.10 9.29 -4.62
CA TYR A 85 -7.15 9.76 -3.61
C TYR A 85 -6.11 8.71 -3.26
N ILE A 86 -6.47 7.42 -3.23
CA ILE A 86 -5.51 6.32 -3.07
C ILE A 86 -4.49 6.34 -4.21
N ASN A 87 -4.95 6.50 -5.45
CA ASN A 87 -4.07 6.59 -6.62
C ASN A 87 -3.18 7.83 -6.61
N LYS A 88 -3.69 8.98 -6.14
CA LYS A 88 -2.86 10.18 -5.93
C LYS A 88 -1.78 9.91 -4.87
N ALA A 89 -2.11 9.25 -3.77
CA ALA A 89 -1.15 8.88 -2.73
C ALA A 89 -0.05 7.94 -3.26
N ILE A 90 -0.42 6.91 -4.02
CA ILE A 90 0.54 6.01 -4.69
C ILE A 90 1.49 6.81 -5.58
N ASN A 91 0.95 7.70 -6.41
CA ASN A 91 1.76 8.51 -7.31
C ASN A 91 2.71 9.44 -6.55
N ILE A 92 2.25 10.07 -5.47
CA ILE A 92 3.05 10.95 -4.61
C ILE A 92 4.20 10.17 -3.97
N ILE A 93 3.93 9.02 -3.36
CA ILE A 93 4.93 8.17 -2.71
C ILE A 93 5.96 7.63 -3.70
N CYS A 94 5.56 7.36 -4.94
CA CYS A 94 6.43 6.75 -5.94
C CYS A 94 7.22 7.75 -6.78
N THR A 95 6.66 8.93 -7.10
CA THR A 95 7.20 9.80 -8.16
C THR A 95 7.35 11.26 -7.79
N LYS A 96 6.72 11.74 -6.73
CA LYS A 96 6.67 13.17 -6.40
C LYS A 96 7.51 13.52 -5.19
N GLU A 97 7.83 14.80 -5.08
CA GLU A 97 8.45 15.32 -3.88
C GLU A 97 7.46 15.30 -2.72
N LEU A 98 7.89 14.65 -1.66
CA LEU A 98 7.18 14.67 -0.39
C LEU A 98 7.64 15.84 0.46
N LYS A 99 6.70 16.43 1.18
CA LYS A 99 6.97 17.49 2.15
C LYS A 99 6.44 17.10 3.53
N LYS A 100 7.29 17.26 4.54
CA LYS A 100 6.93 17.13 5.95
C LYS A 100 7.13 18.48 6.64
N GLY A 101 6.05 19.09 7.12
CA GLY A 101 6.12 20.41 7.72
C GLY A 101 6.73 21.47 6.78
N GLY A 102 6.41 21.41 5.48
CA GLY A 102 6.94 22.33 4.46
C GLY A 102 8.34 22.01 3.95
N LYS A 103 9.09 21.11 4.60
CA LYS A 103 10.45 20.70 4.19
C LYS A 103 10.41 19.44 3.34
N ALA A 104 11.34 19.31 2.38
CA ALA A 104 11.47 18.11 1.56
C ALA A 104 11.67 16.87 2.43
N TYR A 105 10.95 15.79 2.09
CA TYR A 105 11.08 14.50 2.73
C TYR A 105 11.43 13.44 1.69
N ASN A 106 12.53 12.72 1.89
CA ASN A 106 13.03 11.74 0.95
C ASN A 106 12.86 10.32 1.46
N ILE A 107 12.24 9.46 0.66
CA ILE A 107 12.22 8.02 0.87
C ILE A 107 13.46 7.42 0.20
N PRO A 108 14.34 6.73 0.95
CA PRO A 108 15.53 6.13 0.36
C PRO A 108 15.20 5.05 -0.68
N ASN A 109 16.17 4.69 -1.49
CA ASN A 109 16.08 3.56 -2.41
C ASN A 109 16.79 2.34 -1.81
N ALA A 110 16.21 1.15 -2.02
CA ALA A 110 16.78 -0.12 -1.57
C ALA A 110 17.40 -0.93 -2.71
N TYR A 111 16.97 -0.65 -3.93
CA TYR A 111 17.44 -1.35 -5.13
C TYR A 111 18.28 -0.45 -6.00
N THR A 112 19.33 -1.03 -6.59
CA THR A 112 20.22 -0.43 -7.58
C THR A 112 20.30 -1.36 -8.80
N GLY A 113 20.86 -0.90 -9.91
CA GLY A 113 21.03 -1.68 -11.13
C GLY A 113 19.75 -1.83 -11.96
N THR A 114 19.65 -2.92 -12.70
CA THR A 114 18.55 -3.18 -13.64
C THR A 114 17.21 -3.21 -12.91
N ASN A 115 16.20 -2.55 -13.46
CA ASN A 115 14.84 -2.42 -12.90
C ASN A 115 14.77 -1.74 -11.52
N ALA A 116 15.84 -1.09 -11.06
CA ALA A 116 15.88 -0.46 -9.74
C ALA A 116 14.72 0.50 -9.51
N ALA A 117 14.38 1.33 -10.50
CA ALA A 117 13.29 2.29 -10.38
C ALA A 117 11.95 1.60 -10.11
N ALA A 118 11.62 0.57 -10.86
CA ALA A 118 10.37 -0.20 -10.68
C ALA A 118 10.36 -0.97 -9.35
N ASN A 119 11.48 -1.59 -8.99
CA ASN A 119 11.61 -2.32 -7.73
C ASN A 119 11.47 -1.39 -6.51
N ASN A 120 12.02 -0.19 -6.58
CA ASN A 120 11.87 0.81 -5.52
C ASN A 120 10.42 1.31 -5.42
N ARG A 121 9.73 1.57 -6.56
CA ARG A 121 8.30 1.90 -6.56
C ARG A 121 7.47 0.78 -5.95
N ALA A 122 7.68 -0.46 -6.38
CA ALA A 122 6.99 -1.63 -5.84
C ALA A 122 7.18 -1.76 -4.31
N LEU A 123 8.41 -1.58 -3.82
CA LEU A 123 8.69 -1.64 -2.38
C LEU A 123 8.02 -0.50 -1.60
N ARG A 124 7.93 0.69 -2.18
CA ARG A 124 7.23 1.83 -1.56
C ARG A 124 5.74 1.56 -1.43
N VAL A 125 5.09 1.05 -2.48
CA VAL A 125 3.66 0.69 -2.43
C VAL A 125 3.41 -0.48 -1.47
N LEU A 126 4.31 -1.46 -1.42
CA LEU A 126 4.26 -2.52 -0.40
C LEU A 126 4.35 -1.93 1.02
N GLY A 127 5.18 -0.92 1.22
CA GLY A 127 5.29 -0.19 2.49
C GLY A 127 3.96 0.48 2.89
N MET A 128 3.23 1.04 1.92
CA MET A 128 1.88 1.56 2.18
C MET A 128 0.92 0.45 2.62
N ALA A 129 0.92 -0.71 1.94
CA ALA A 129 0.09 -1.85 2.32
C ALA A 129 0.40 -2.35 3.74
N LEU A 130 1.69 -2.43 4.10
CA LEU A 130 2.13 -2.81 5.44
C LEU A 130 1.73 -1.79 6.51
N HIS A 131 1.74 -0.49 6.17
CA HIS A 131 1.27 0.56 7.07
C HIS A 131 -0.21 0.39 7.37
N VAL A 132 -1.05 0.27 6.35
CA VAL A 132 -2.51 0.06 6.52
C VAL A 132 -2.80 -1.20 7.33
N ALA A 133 -2.12 -2.32 7.03
CA ALA A 133 -2.26 -3.56 7.79
C ALA A 133 -1.80 -3.41 9.25
N GLY A 134 -0.80 -2.56 9.52
CA GLY A 134 -0.31 -2.24 10.86
C GLY A 134 -1.28 -1.38 11.66
N ASP A 135 -1.86 -0.37 11.03
CA ASP A 135 -2.79 0.56 11.65
C ASP A 135 -4.07 -0.11 12.16
N ALA A 136 -4.50 -1.18 11.51
CA ALA A 136 -5.63 -1.99 11.98
C ALA A 136 -5.48 -2.50 13.42
N PHE A 137 -4.26 -2.51 13.97
CA PHE A 137 -3.98 -2.87 15.37
C PHE A 137 -3.91 -1.66 16.29
N SER A 138 -3.46 -0.53 15.75
CA SER A 138 -3.25 0.69 16.53
C SER A 138 -4.55 1.49 16.69
N HIS A 139 -5.46 1.33 15.74
CA HIS A 139 -6.75 2.03 15.72
C HIS A 139 -7.90 1.02 15.84
N LYS A 140 -8.86 1.31 16.73
CA LYS A 140 -10.11 0.53 16.83
C LYS A 140 -10.95 0.85 15.59
N SER A 141 -10.82 0.04 14.55
CA SER A 141 -11.64 0.12 13.35
C SER A 141 -12.80 -0.85 13.46
N ILE A 142 -14.01 -0.40 13.20
CA ILE A 142 -15.14 -1.28 12.98
C ILE A 142 -14.99 -1.81 11.56
N VAL A 143 -14.51 -3.03 11.41
CA VAL A 143 -14.43 -3.70 10.11
C VAL A 143 -15.51 -4.77 10.09
N PRO A 144 -16.33 -4.84 9.04
CA PRO A 144 -17.26 -5.96 8.88
C PRO A 144 -16.48 -7.27 8.96
N ASN A 145 -16.98 -8.21 9.77
CA ASN A 145 -16.43 -9.56 9.82
C ASN A 145 -16.62 -10.21 8.45
N ASN A 146 -15.55 -10.25 7.67
CA ASN A 146 -15.59 -10.77 6.31
C ASN A 146 -14.48 -11.80 6.11
N ASP A 147 -14.62 -12.95 6.80
CA ASP A 147 -13.67 -14.05 6.73
C ASP A 147 -13.55 -14.62 5.31
N ASP A 148 -14.62 -14.60 4.54
CA ASP A 148 -14.61 -15.00 3.13
C ASP A 148 -13.72 -14.06 2.29
N MET A 149 -13.83 -12.76 2.48
CA MET A 149 -12.98 -11.78 1.80
C MET A 149 -11.51 -11.98 2.15
N LYS A 150 -11.19 -12.19 3.43
CA LYS A 150 -9.81 -12.45 3.86
C LYS A 150 -9.23 -13.71 3.25
N SER A 151 -10.02 -14.80 3.25
CA SER A 151 -9.59 -16.06 2.64
C SER A 151 -9.31 -15.91 1.16
N LYS A 152 -10.17 -15.18 0.43
CA LYS A 152 -9.97 -14.87 -0.99
C LYS A 152 -8.73 -14.01 -1.22
N LEU A 153 -8.51 -12.97 -0.40
CA LEU A 153 -7.33 -12.12 -0.51
C LEU A 153 -6.04 -12.88 -0.27
N LYS A 154 -6.00 -13.73 0.76
CA LYS A 154 -4.83 -14.59 1.02
C LYS A 154 -4.56 -15.53 -0.14
N ALA A 155 -5.58 -16.21 -0.65
CA ALA A 155 -5.44 -17.13 -1.78
C ALA A 155 -4.91 -16.41 -3.03
N ASN A 156 -5.42 -15.21 -3.33
CA ASN A 156 -4.98 -14.41 -4.47
C ASN A 156 -3.54 -13.93 -4.32
N MET A 157 -3.15 -13.50 -3.11
CA MET A 157 -1.78 -13.05 -2.85
C MET A 157 -0.77 -14.20 -3.01
N ILE A 158 -1.09 -15.40 -2.53
CA ILE A 158 -0.28 -16.60 -2.71
C ILE A 158 -0.25 -17.02 -4.18
N GLY A 159 -1.42 -17.09 -4.83
CA GLY A 159 -1.54 -17.49 -6.23
C GLY A 159 -0.82 -16.57 -7.22
N GLU A 160 -0.52 -15.34 -6.82
CA GLU A 160 0.23 -14.37 -7.63
C GLU A 160 1.76 -14.50 -7.50
N GLY A 161 2.27 -15.50 -6.80
CA GLY A 161 3.70 -15.69 -6.61
C GLY A 161 4.34 -14.60 -5.74
N GLY A 162 3.64 -14.16 -4.71
CA GLY A 162 4.08 -13.10 -3.83
C GLY A 162 5.42 -13.39 -3.16
N GLU A 163 5.68 -14.65 -2.82
CA GLU A 163 6.95 -15.08 -2.22
C GLU A 163 8.14 -14.98 -3.20
N ASP A 164 7.91 -15.15 -4.50
CA ASP A 164 8.94 -15.01 -5.52
C ASP A 164 9.34 -13.56 -5.79
N ILE A 165 8.42 -12.62 -5.55
CA ILE A 165 8.60 -11.20 -5.85
C ILE A 165 9.04 -10.43 -4.64
N PHE A 166 8.44 -10.70 -3.51
CA PHE A 166 8.77 -10.15 -2.20
C PHE A 166 9.40 -11.25 -1.35
N THR A 167 10.22 -10.87 -0.37
CA THR A 167 10.75 -11.86 0.56
C THR A 167 9.60 -12.47 1.37
N LYS A 168 9.79 -13.71 1.80
CA LYS A 168 8.87 -14.43 2.67
C LYS A 168 8.51 -13.62 3.93
N GLU A 169 9.48 -12.88 4.47
CA GLU A 169 9.26 -12.00 5.63
C GLU A 169 8.37 -10.79 5.31
N GLU A 170 8.58 -10.15 4.15
CA GLU A 170 7.77 -9.01 3.71
C GLU A 170 6.31 -9.43 3.50
N TYR A 171 6.10 -10.58 2.88
CA TYR A 171 4.79 -11.15 2.62
C TYR A 171 4.09 -11.56 3.93
N LYS A 172 4.81 -12.32 4.80
CA LYS A 172 4.29 -12.80 6.08
C LYS A 172 3.77 -11.67 6.96
N LYS A 173 4.42 -10.51 6.98
CA LYS A 173 3.98 -9.36 7.78
C LYS A 173 2.57 -8.87 7.44
N ILE A 174 2.18 -8.90 6.16
CA ILE A 174 0.81 -8.55 5.76
C ILE A 174 -0.15 -9.63 6.23
N ILE A 175 0.15 -10.90 5.96
CA ILE A 175 -0.71 -12.03 6.29
C ILE A 175 -0.91 -12.15 7.79
N ASP A 176 0.15 -12.08 8.59
CA ASP A 176 0.07 -12.17 10.06
C ASP A 176 -0.81 -11.05 10.64
N LYS A 177 -0.72 -9.84 10.06
CA LYS A 177 -1.54 -8.72 10.49
C LYS A 177 -3.02 -8.92 10.13
N LEU A 178 -3.32 -9.42 8.95
CA LEU A 178 -4.69 -9.76 8.57
C LEU A 178 -5.28 -10.87 9.46
N ASP A 179 -4.47 -11.87 9.84
CA ASP A 179 -4.89 -12.97 10.71
C ASP A 179 -5.13 -12.54 12.15
N ALA A 180 -4.21 -11.79 12.72
CA ALA A 180 -4.34 -11.35 14.11
C ALA A 180 -5.57 -10.44 14.31
N TYR A 181 -5.97 -9.67 13.29
CA TYR A 181 -7.17 -8.85 13.37
C TYR A 181 -8.47 -9.66 13.49
N THR A 182 -8.57 -10.83 12.84
CA THR A 182 -9.76 -11.70 12.96
C THR A 182 -9.92 -12.29 14.35
N SER A 183 -8.82 -12.56 15.06
CA SER A 183 -8.88 -13.18 16.38
C SER A 183 -9.36 -12.23 17.49
N THR A 184 -9.24 -10.92 17.27
CA THR A 184 -9.62 -9.89 18.26
C THR A 184 -11.03 -9.32 18.08
N THR A 185 -11.64 -9.51 16.90
CA THR A 185 -12.99 -8.99 16.60
C THR A 185 -14.10 -10.03 16.76
N GLY A 186 -13.75 -11.25 17.14
CA GLY A 186 -14.68 -12.35 17.41
C GLY A 186 -15.23 -12.37 18.84
N MET A 187 -15.18 -11.25 19.57
CA MET A 187 -15.84 -11.08 20.88
C MET A 187 -16.92 -10.01 20.80
#